data_efbe2cb8d5deaa5a0461394b084ae51f
#
_entry.id   efbe2cb8d5deaa5a0461394b084ae51f
#
_cell.length_a   1.000
_cell.length_b   1.000
_cell.length_c   1.000
_cell.angle_alpha   90.00
_cell.angle_beta   90.00
_cell.angle_gamma   90.00
#
_symmetry.space_group_name_H-M   'P 1'
#
loop_
_entity.id
_entity.type
_entity.pdbx_description
1 polymer ?
#
loop_
_entity_poly.entity_id
_entity_poly.type
_entity_poly.pdbx_seq_one_letter_code
_entity_poly.pdbx_strand_id
1 'polypeptide(L)'
;TTGSASYVDGLKVGARIEEIDIQDLKERASALTDLAMVYDNLERGSRNHLRAFVRQLKRQGVEYAPTHLSKFEYEAIISGDIETVTRR
;
A
#
# COMPACT_ATOMS: atom_id res chain seq x y z
N THR A 1 -13.06 17.42 -14.68
CA THR A 1 -12.27 18.64 -14.63
C THR A 1 -10.78 18.32 -14.57
N THR A 2 -9.97 19.28 -14.97
CA THR A 2 -8.53 19.12 -14.98
C THR A 2 -7.99 18.82 -13.56
N GLY A 3 -8.50 19.54 -12.57
CA GLY A 3 -8.08 19.32 -11.19
C GLY A 3 -8.37 17.91 -10.71
N SER A 4 -9.54 17.38 -11.06
CA SER A 4 -9.90 16.01 -10.67
C SER A 4 -8.99 14.98 -11.32
N ALA A 5 -8.64 15.18 -12.58
CA ALA A 5 -7.75 14.27 -13.29
C ALA A 5 -6.37 14.26 -12.65
N SER A 6 -5.83 15.43 -12.29
CA SER A 6 -4.53 15.52 -11.63
C SER A 6 -4.55 14.86 -10.25
N TYR A 7 -5.63 15.03 -9.52
CA TYR A 7 -5.77 14.42 -8.21
C TYR A 7 -5.80 12.89 -8.31
N VAL A 8 -6.58 12.37 -9.26
CA VAL A 8 -6.67 10.93 -9.49
C VAL A 8 -5.32 10.37 -9.90
N ASP A 9 -4.63 11.06 -10.80
CA ASP A 9 -3.31 10.61 -11.26
C ASP A 9 -2.32 10.57 -10.09
N GLY A 10 -2.36 11.58 -9.23
CA GLY A 10 -1.51 11.61 -8.05
C GLY A 10 -1.79 10.45 -7.11
N LEU A 11 -3.07 10.12 -6.91
CA LEU A 11 -3.44 9.00 -6.07
C LEU A 11 -2.95 7.67 -6.66
N LYS A 12 -3.03 7.52 -7.98
CA LYS A 12 -2.54 6.30 -8.64
C LYS A 12 -1.03 6.15 -8.48
N VAL A 13 -0.30 7.25 -8.62
CA VAL A 13 1.15 7.24 -8.44
C VAL A 13 1.48 6.88 -6.99
N GLY A 14 0.76 7.47 -6.04
CA GLY A 14 0.96 7.16 -4.62
C GLY A 14 0.73 5.69 -4.33
N ALA A 15 -0.37 5.13 -4.86
CA ALA A 15 -0.67 3.72 -4.65
C ALA A 15 0.41 2.83 -5.23
N ARG A 16 0.92 3.17 -6.41
CA ARG A 16 1.98 2.40 -7.05
C ARG A 16 3.27 2.43 -6.23
N ILE A 17 3.60 3.59 -5.70
CA ILE A 17 4.78 3.73 -4.84
C ILE A 17 4.65 2.85 -3.61
N GLU A 18 3.47 2.79 -3.00
CA GLU A 18 3.27 1.95 -1.83
C GLU A 18 3.38 0.46 -2.18
N GLU A 19 2.92 0.06 -3.37
CA GLU A 19 3.12 -1.32 -3.80
C GLU A 19 4.60 -1.67 -3.89
N ILE A 20 5.38 -0.77 -4.46
CA ILE A 20 6.82 -0.97 -4.60
C ILE A 20 7.47 -1.07 -3.23
N ASP A 21 7.08 -0.19 -2.31
CA ASP A 21 7.60 -0.19 -0.96
C ASP A 21 7.30 -1.50 -0.24
N ILE A 22 6.09 -2.01 -0.39
CA ILE A 22 5.69 -3.26 0.25
C ILE A 22 6.54 -4.41 -0.26
N GLN A 23 6.74 -4.52 -1.57
CA GLN A 23 7.57 -5.58 -2.14
C GLN A 23 9.01 -5.47 -1.66
N ASP A 24 9.56 -4.26 -1.71
CA ASP A 24 10.96 -4.05 -1.33
C ASP A 24 11.17 -4.37 0.15
N LEU A 25 10.26 -3.94 1.00
CA LEU A 25 10.37 -4.20 2.44
C LEU A 25 10.25 -5.67 2.77
N LYS A 26 9.39 -6.40 2.07
CA LYS A 26 9.27 -7.85 2.26
C LYS A 26 10.57 -8.55 1.92
N GLU A 27 11.19 -8.16 0.81
CA GLU A 27 12.45 -8.78 0.39
C GLU A 27 13.55 -8.50 1.40
N ARG A 28 13.63 -7.27 1.89
CA ARG A 28 14.65 -6.90 2.87
C ARG A 28 14.42 -7.61 4.20
N ALA A 29 13.18 -7.74 4.61
CA ALA A 29 12.85 -8.41 5.87
C ALA A 29 13.26 -9.87 5.84
N SER A 30 13.11 -10.53 4.69
CA SER A 30 13.48 -11.95 4.57
C SER A 30 15.00 -12.13 4.57
N ALA A 31 15.76 -11.12 4.16
CA ALA A 31 17.22 -11.18 4.08
C ALA A 31 17.90 -10.77 5.38
N LEU A 32 17.27 -9.91 6.19
CA LEU A 32 17.88 -9.30 7.37
C LEU A 32 17.04 -9.57 8.61
N THR A 33 17.27 -10.74 9.20
CA THR A 33 16.44 -11.17 10.33
C THR A 33 16.52 -10.24 11.54
N ASP A 34 17.67 -9.62 11.76
CA ASP A 34 17.84 -8.71 12.91
C ASP A 34 16.95 -7.47 12.80
N LEU A 35 16.59 -7.09 11.58
CA LEU A 35 15.78 -5.91 11.34
C LEU A 35 14.36 -6.26 10.88
N ALA A 36 13.99 -7.53 10.98
CA ALA A 36 12.69 -7.99 10.50
C ALA A 36 11.53 -7.21 11.14
N MET A 37 11.61 -6.94 12.42
CA MET A 37 10.54 -6.20 13.10
C MET A 37 10.43 -4.76 12.59
N VAL A 38 11.59 -4.13 12.34
CA VAL A 38 11.60 -2.76 11.81
C VAL A 38 10.95 -2.73 10.43
N TYR A 39 11.35 -3.66 9.56
CA TYR A 39 10.80 -3.73 8.21
C TYR A 39 9.32 -4.10 8.23
N ASP A 40 8.90 -4.95 9.17
CA ASP A 40 7.48 -5.30 9.31
C ASP A 40 6.65 -4.07 9.67
N ASN A 41 7.16 -3.23 10.56
CA ASN A 41 6.47 -2.00 10.93
C ASN A 41 6.37 -1.03 9.75
N LEU A 42 7.45 -0.92 8.97
CA LEU A 42 7.45 -0.07 7.78
C LEU A 42 6.48 -0.61 6.74
N GLU A 43 6.46 -1.91 6.57
CA GLU A 43 5.56 -2.55 5.62
C GLU A 43 4.10 -2.32 6.01
N ARG A 44 3.80 -2.39 7.31
CA ARG A 44 2.45 -2.10 7.81
C ARG A 44 2.05 -0.67 7.47
N GLY A 45 2.97 0.28 7.63
CA GLY A 45 2.72 1.67 7.27
C GLY A 45 2.37 1.80 5.79
N SER A 46 3.15 1.13 4.94
CA SER A 46 2.90 1.15 3.51
C SER A 46 1.58 0.49 3.14
N ARG A 47 1.20 -0.60 3.82
CA ARG A 47 -0.09 -1.22 3.59
C ARG A 47 -1.24 -0.27 3.94
N ASN A 48 -1.11 0.44 5.05
CA ASN A 48 -2.12 1.42 5.46
C ASN A 48 -2.22 2.57 4.45
N HIS A 49 -1.07 3.04 3.95
CA HIS A 49 -1.06 4.09 2.94
C HIS A 49 -1.72 3.61 1.65
N LEU A 50 -1.46 2.37 1.25
CA LEU A 50 -2.08 1.81 0.05
C LEU A 50 -3.59 1.77 0.20
N ARG A 51 -4.07 1.31 1.34
CA ARG A 51 -5.52 1.29 1.62
C ARG A 51 -6.13 2.69 1.52
N ALA A 52 -5.42 3.69 2.04
CA ALA A 52 -5.92 5.06 2.00
C ALA A 52 -5.99 5.59 0.58
N PHE A 53 -4.96 5.36 -0.23
CA PHE A 53 -4.95 5.80 -1.62
C PHE A 53 -6.07 5.13 -2.41
N VAL A 54 -6.24 3.83 -2.24
CA VAL A 54 -7.27 3.08 -2.95
C VAL A 54 -8.67 3.56 -2.55
N ARG A 55 -8.86 3.86 -1.27
CA ARG A 55 -10.14 4.38 -0.78
C ARG A 55 -10.46 5.72 -1.41
N GLN A 56 -9.46 6.61 -1.50
CA GLN A 56 -9.67 7.91 -2.11
C GLN A 56 -9.97 7.78 -3.60
N LEU A 57 -9.28 6.86 -4.29
CA LEU A 57 -9.58 6.59 -5.69
C LEU A 57 -11.00 6.10 -5.86
N LYS A 58 -11.44 5.23 -4.99
CA LYS A 58 -12.82 4.72 -5.06
C LYS A 58 -13.84 5.84 -4.89
N ARG A 59 -13.54 6.81 -4.02
CA ARG A 59 -14.42 7.98 -3.86
C ARG A 59 -14.49 8.80 -5.12
N GLN A 60 -13.45 8.76 -5.94
CA GLN A 60 -13.42 9.44 -7.24
C GLN A 60 -14.02 8.58 -8.35
N GLY A 61 -14.58 7.43 -8.02
CA GLY A 61 -15.16 6.51 -8.99
C GLY A 61 -14.12 5.73 -9.76
N VAL A 62 -12.92 5.59 -9.23
CA VAL A 62 -11.83 4.92 -9.92
C VAL A 62 -11.45 3.64 -9.18
N GLU A 63 -11.42 2.54 -9.92
CA GLU A 63 -10.97 1.27 -9.40
C GLU A 63 -9.49 1.11 -9.71
N TYR A 64 -8.67 0.97 -8.67
CA TYR A 64 -7.23 0.83 -8.83
C TYR A 64 -6.88 -0.61 -9.20
N ALA A 65 -6.00 -0.77 -10.18
CA ALA A 65 -5.47 -2.08 -10.55
C ALA A 65 -4.01 -2.15 -10.11
N PRO A 66 -3.63 -3.17 -9.32
CA PRO A 66 -2.25 -3.28 -8.85
C PRO A 66 -1.30 -3.52 -10.02
N THR A 67 -0.11 -2.93 -9.94
CA THR A 67 0.88 -3.04 -11.01
C THR A 67 2.15 -3.77 -10.56
N HIS A 68 2.40 -3.86 -9.26
CA HIS A 68 3.60 -4.50 -8.72
C HIS A 68 3.28 -5.66 -7.80
N LEU A 69 2.25 -5.55 -6.98
CA LEU A 69 1.81 -6.66 -6.14
C LEU A 69 0.98 -7.63 -6.97
N SER A 70 1.02 -8.90 -6.61
CA SER A 70 0.12 -9.86 -7.23
C SER A 70 -1.32 -9.50 -6.83
N LYS A 71 -2.28 -9.93 -7.65
CA LYS A 71 -3.68 -9.68 -7.35
C LYS A 71 -4.06 -10.26 -6.00
N PHE A 72 -3.55 -11.44 -5.69
CA PHE A 72 -3.83 -12.11 -4.42
C PHE A 72 -3.33 -11.27 -3.24
N GLU A 73 -2.10 -10.81 -3.30
CA GLU A 73 -1.53 -9.99 -2.23
C GLU A 73 -2.27 -8.66 -2.08
N TYR A 74 -2.56 -8.04 -3.21
CA TYR A 74 -3.28 -6.77 -3.22
C TYR A 74 -4.66 -6.91 -2.57
N GLU A 75 -5.40 -7.94 -2.97
CA GLU A 75 -6.75 -8.17 -2.45
C GLU A 75 -6.72 -8.46 -0.96
N ALA A 76 -5.72 -9.21 -0.51
CA ALA A 76 -5.57 -9.49 0.91
C ALA A 76 -5.34 -8.22 1.72
N ILE A 77 -4.55 -7.29 1.19
CA ILE A 77 -4.29 -6.02 1.86
C ILE A 77 -5.54 -5.14 1.87
N ILE A 78 -6.18 -5.02 0.71
CA ILE A 78 -7.32 -4.09 0.57
C ILE A 78 -8.54 -4.56 1.36
N SER A 79 -8.72 -5.86 1.50
CA SER A 79 -9.86 -6.39 2.26
C SER A 79 -9.66 -6.26 3.76
N GLY A 80 -8.44 -5.94 4.21
CA GLY A 80 -8.16 -5.76 5.64
C GLY A 80 -8.47 -4.36 6.11
N ASP A 81 -8.59 -4.22 7.41
CA ASP A 81 -8.77 -2.91 8.04
C ASP A 81 -7.43 -2.23 8.26
N ILE A 82 -7.48 -0.93 8.56
CA ILE A 82 -6.29 -0.18 8.92
C ILE A 82 -5.59 -0.89 10.07
N GLU A 83 -4.31 -1.16 9.90
CA GLU A 83 -3.51 -1.85 10.90
C GLU A 83 -2.91 -0.85 11.87
N THR A 84 -2.95 -1.19 13.14
CA THR A 84 -2.36 -0.35 14.18
C THR A 84 -1.25 -1.14 14.87
N VAL A 85 -0.34 -0.40 15.52
CA VAL A 85 0.71 -1.05 16.31
C VAL A 85 0.05 -1.75 17.49
N THR A 86 0.27 -3.05 17.58
CA THR A 86 -0.26 -3.83 18.67
C THR A 86 0.70 -3.80 19.84
N ARG A 87 0.16 -3.58 21.02
CA ARG A 87 0.97 -3.58 22.23
C ARG A 87 0.63 -4.81 23.04
N ARG A 88 1.65 -5.47 23.47
CA ARG A 88 1.51 -6.67 24.29
C ARG A 88 2.40 -6.55 25.50
#